data_1a5e396940e260d99f23695642f1d0db
#
_entry.id   1a5e396940e260d99f23695642f1d0db
#
_cell.length_a   1.000
_cell.length_b   1.000
_cell.length_c   1.000
_cell.angle_alpha   90.00
_cell.angle_beta   90.00
_cell.angle_gamma   90.00
#
_symmetry.space_group_name_H-M   'P 1'
#
loop_
_entity.id
_entity.type
_entity.pdbx_description
1 polymer ?
#
loop_
_entity_poly.entity_id
_entity_poly.type
_entity_poly.pdbx_seq_one_letter_code
_entity_poly.pdbx_strand_id
1 'polypeptide(L)'
;MKLKIPQYQLSEVLNMMAFKGISEADIKTMMDLRILREHYYRYNSTIFKAGEITEELGIVIKGRVIVENVDYWGSKSILSSALPGKVFGETYALSGHKLMIDARATEPTIVFLLNAQDIMSGKYNSYPWHLQMLKNLLLLSSRRSLTLSLHIFYIKPKKIRERVSYYL
;
A
#
# COMPACT_ATOMS: atom_id res chain seq x y z
N MET A 1 29.50 2.39 11.80
CA MET A 1 28.20 2.89 12.28
C MET A 1 27.16 1.78 12.09
N LYS A 2 26.71 1.14 13.19
CA LYS A 2 25.67 0.10 13.10
C LYS A 2 24.39 0.77 12.63
N LEU A 3 23.87 0.35 11.48
CA LEU A 3 22.55 0.76 10.99
C LEU A 3 21.51 0.34 12.03
N LYS A 4 20.84 1.33 12.64
CA LYS A 4 19.77 1.08 13.59
C LYS A 4 18.52 0.71 12.80
N ILE A 5 18.29 -0.60 12.62
CA ILE A 5 17.06 -1.11 12.02
C ILE A 5 15.91 -0.72 12.96
N PRO A 6 14.84 -0.09 12.45
CA PRO A 6 13.67 0.19 13.27
C PRO A 6 13.14 -1.12 13.87
N GLN A 7 12.70 -1.07 15.12
CA GLN A 7 12.06 -2.22 15.77
C GLN A 7 10.56 -1.98 15.85
N TYR A 8 9.78 -3.04 15.75
CA TYR A 8 8.33 -3.04 15.96
C TYR A 8 7.92 -4.22 16.84
N GLN A 9 6.75 -4.11 17.46
CA GLN A 9 6.14 -5.23 18.18
C GLN A 9 5.04 -5.85 17.30
N LEU A 10 4.92 -7.18 17.33
CA LEU A 10 3.91 -7.86 16.53
C LEU A 10 2.48 -7.45 16.92
N SER A 11 2.26 -7.05 18.18
CA SER A 11 1.01 -6.45 18.65
C SER A 11 0.63 -5.17 17.91
N GLU A 12 1.61 -4.35 17.49
CA GLU A 12 1.36 -3.15 16.66
C GLU A 12 0.85 -3.56 15.28
N VAL A 13 1.41 -4.62 14.70
CA VAL A 13 1.00 -5.16 13.39
C VAL A 13 -0.44 -5.69 13.44
N LEU A 14 -0.79 -6.44 14.48
CA LEU A 14 -2.12 -7.02 14.65
C LEU A 14 -3.23 -5.95 14.78
N ASN A 15 -2.88 -4.75 15.24
CA ASN A 15 -3.82 -3.61 15.32
C ASN A 15 -4.01 -2.88 13.98
N MET A 16 -3.17 -3.17 12.97
CA MET A 16 -3.33 -2.55 11.65
C MET A 16 -4.53 -3.12 10.92
N MET A 17 -5.22 -2.28 10.14
CA MET A 17 -6.42 -2.68 9.42
C MET A 17 -6.19 -3.87 8.47
N ALA A 18 -5.03 -3.95 7.83
CA ALA A 18 -4.67 -5.04 6.94
C ALA A 18 -4.67 -6.41 7.65
N PHE A 19 -4.36 -6.44 8.95
CA PHE A 19 -4.26 -7.66 9.77
C PHE A 19 -5.40 -7.81 10.78
N LYS A 20 -6.43 -6.98 10.69
CA LYS A 20 -7.56 -7.07 11.60
C LYS A 20 -8.21 -8.46 11.56
N GLY A 21 -8.33 -9.10 12.72
CA GLY A 21 -8.91 -10.46 12.86
C GLY A 21 -7.98 -11.59 12.40
N ILE A 22 -6.70 -11.29 12.14
CA ILE A 22 -5.66 -12.27 11.84
C ILE A 22 -4.82 -12.47 13.11
N SER A 23 -4.49 -13.71 13.44
CA SER A 23 -3.70 -14.04 14.64
C SER A 23 -2.19 -13.93 14.37
N GLU A 24 -1.42 -13.88 15.45
CA GLU A 24 0.05 -13.96 15.37
C GLU A 24 0.51 -15.26 14.69
N ALA A 25 -0.14 -16.37 14.99
CA ALA A 25 0.16 -17.67 14.38
C ALA A 25 -0.11 -17.66 12.87
N ASP A 26 -1.18 -16.98 12.44
CA ASP A 26 -1.50 -16.82 11.02
C ASP A 26 -0.45 -15.98 10.30
N ILE A 27 0.02 -14.87 10.90
CA ILE A 27 1.10 -14.05 10.32
C ILE A 27 2.37 -14.90 10.15
N LYS A 28 2.74 -15.69 11.16
CA LYS A 28 3.90 -16.59 11.06
C LYS A 28 3.71 -17.60 9.93
N THR A 29 2.52 -18.22 9.83
CA THR A 29 2.19 -19.16 8.74
C THR A 29 2.32 -18.48 7.37
N MET A 30 1.82 -17.26 7.20
CA MET A 30 1.95 -16.51 5.95
C MET A 30 3.41 -16.21 5.60
N MET A 31 4.24 -15.94 6.60
CA MET A 31 5.69 -15.75 6.40
C MET A 31 6.40 -17.06 6.03
N ASP A 32 6.08 -18.15 6.68
CA ASP A 32 6.63 -19.51 6.38
C ASP A 32 6.27 -19.94 4.95
N LEU A 33 5.06 -19.63 4.50
CA LEU A 33 4.58 -19.84 3.13
C LEU A 33 5.14 -18.84 2.11
N ARG A 34 5.90 -17.84 2.56
CA ARG A 34 6.45 -16.75 1.76
C ARG A 34 5.42 -15.89 1.01
N ILE A 35 4.16 -15.93 1.44
CA ILE A 35 3.10 -15.06 0.94
C ILE A 35 3.27 -13.66 1.52
N LEU A 36 3.75 -13.57 2.75
CA LEU A 36 4.08 -12.35 3.46
C LEU A 36 5.59 -12.33 3.74
N ARG A 37 6.26 -11.27 3.32
CA ARG A 37 7.71 -11.10 3.49
C ARG A 37 8.02 -9.78 4.15
N GLU A 38 8.89 -9.79 5.15
CA GLU A 38 9.42 -8.59 5.78
C GLU A 38 10.63 -8.07 5.00
N HIS A 39 10.62 -6.78 4.67
CA HIS A 39 11.75 -6.09 4.05
C HIS A 39 12.09 -4.80 4.78
N TYR A 40 13.39 -4.59 4.96
CA TYR A 40 13.94 -3.35 5.46
C TYR A 40 14.50 -2.50 4.31
N TYR A 41 14.06 -1.25 4.26
CA TYR A 41 14.50 -0.26 3.27
C TYR A 41 15.21 0.89 3.97
N ARG A 42 16.36 1.27 3.43
CA ARG A 42 17.11 2.45 3.86
C ARG A 42 16.43 3.71 3.34
N TYR A 43 16.81 4.85 3.89
CA TYR A 43 16.44 6.15 3.34
C TYR A 43 16.71 6.19 1.83
N ASN A 44 15.76 6.72 1.10
CA ASN A 44 15.80 6.90 -0.37
C ASN A 44 15.81 5.60 -1.21
N SER A 45 15.57 4.44 -0.60
CA SER A 45 15.45 3.17 -1.35
C SER A 45 14.13 3.08 -2.12
N THR A 46 14.20 2.66 -3.37
CA THR A 46 13.02 2.35 -4.18
C THR A 46 12.46 0.99 -3.79
N ILE A 47 11.15 0.93 -3.57
CA ILE A 47 10.40 -0.29 -3.24
C ILE A 47 9.69 -0.81 -4.49
N PHE A 48 8.96 0.07 -5.19
CA PHE A 48 8.35 -0.19 -6.48
C PHE A 48 8.77 0.86 -7.48
N LYS A 49 8.98 0.45 -8.74
CA LYS A 49 9.43 1.33 -9.82
C LYS A 49 8.42 1.38 -10.96
N ALA A 50 8.13 2.57 -11.44
CA ALA A 50 7.26 2.79 -12.59
C ALA A 50 7.75 1.99 -13.82
N GLY A 51 6.81 1.39 -14.54
CA GLY A 51 7.07 0.53 -15.70
C GLY A 51 7.22 -0.96 -15.38
N GLU A 52 7.45 -1.33 -14.12
CA GLU A 52 7.52 -2.73 -13.69
C GLU A 52 6.11 -3.29 -13.40
N ILE A 53 5.99 -4.62 -13.36
CA ILE A 53 4.79 -5.34 -12.91
C ILE A 53 5.11 -5.90 -11.53
N THR A 54 4.17 -5.78 -10.60
CA THR A 54 4.28 -6.38 -9.27
C THR A 54 3.08 -7.26 -8.97
N GLU A 55 3.32 -8.38 -8.32
CA GLU A 55 2.29 -9.22 -7.71
C GLU A 55 2.11 -8.92 -6.22
N GLU A 56 2.99 -8.07 -5.68
CA GLU A 56 3.02 -7.75 -4.27
C GLU A 56 2.51 -6.34 -4.02
N LEU A 57 1.75 -6.19 -2.94
CA LEU A 57 1.43 -4.92 -2.33
C LEU A 57 2.30 -4.70 -1.09
N GLY A 58 2.54 -3.44 -0.75
CA GLY A 58 3.31 -3.08 0.44
C GLY A 58 2.41 -2.62 1.59
N ILE A 59 2.74 -3.04 2.81
CA ILE A 59 2.13 -2.58 4.06
C ILE A 59 3.24 -1.97 4.90
N VAL A 60 3.15 -0.69 5.21
CA VAL A 60 4.16 -0.01 6.04
C VAL A 60 4.00 -0.45 7.48
N ILE A 61 5.05 -1.02 8.05
CA ILE A 61 5.08 -1.45 9.45
C ILE A 61 5.73 -0.37 10.32
N LYS A 62 6.83 0.20 9.85
CA LYS A 62 7.57 1.28 10.51
C LYS A 62 8.14 2.22 9.45
N GLY A 63 8.27 3.50 9.77
CA GLY A 63 8.84 4.48 8.84
C GLY A 63 7.80 5.09 7.91
N ARG A 64 8.23 5.50 6.71
CA ARG A 64 7.39 6.22 5.75
C ARG A 64 7.76 5.89 4.32
N VAL A 65 6.73 5.68 3.49
CA VAL A 65 6.85 5.52 2.04
C VAL A 65 6.12 6.66 1.35
N ILE A 66 6.73 7.30 0.37
CA ILE A 66 6.05 8.20 -0.56
C ILE A 66 5.76 7.47 -1.86
N VAL A 67 4.59 7.76 -2.41
CA VAL A 67 4.17 7.29 -3.73
C VAL A 67 4.19 8.49 -4.66
N GLU A 68 5.01 8.40 -5.71
CA GLU A 68 5.28 9.47 -6.66
C GLU A 68 4.76 9.07 -8.05
N ASN A 69 4.16 10.01 -8.75
CA ASN A 69 3.94 9.88 -10.19
C ASN A 69 5.20 10.33 -10.93
N VAL A 70 5.54 9.60 -11.98
CA VAL A 70 6.63 9.97 -12.89
C VAL A 70 6.00 10.32 -14.22
N ASP A 71 6.11 11.59 -14.64
CA ASP A 71 5.60 12.02 -15.93
C ASP A 71 6.52 11.58 -17.07
N TYR A 72 6.08 11.80 -18.30
CA TYR A 72 6.85 11.46 -19.51
C TYR A 72 8.23 12.14 -19.58
N TRP A 73 8.40 13.27 -18.90
CA TRP A 73 9.64 14.07 -18.87
C TRP A 73 10.55 13.68 -17.70
N GLY A 74 10.14 12.68 -16.89
CA GLY A 74 10.86 12.25 -15.70
C GLY A 74 10.65 13.15 -14.46
N SER A 75 9.77 14.13 -14.53
CA SER A 75 9.37 14.92 -13.39
C SER A 75 8.56 14.08 -12.41
N LYS A 76 8.85 14.24 -11.12
CA LYS A 76 8.18 13.51 -10.04
C LYS A 76 7.25 14.42 -9.26
N SER A 77 6.03 13.96 -9.05
CA SER A 77 5.06 14.60 -8.16
C SER A 77 4.55 13.61 -7.11
N ILE A 78 4.54 14.04 -5.86
CA ILE A 78 4.07 13.20 -4.74
C ILE A 78 2.55 13.08 -4.83
N LEU A 79 2.06 11.85 -4.96
CA LEU A 79 0.64 11.54 -4.95
C LEU A 79 0.13 11.28 -3.54
N SER A 80 0.89 10.55 -2.74
CA SER A 80 0.50 10.19 -1.38
C SER A 80 1.70 9.80 -0.52
N SER A 81 1.47 9.76 0.79
CA SER A 81 2.42 9.26 1.77
C SER A 81 1.77 8.12 2.56
N ALA A 82 2.44 6.98 2.63
CA ALA A 82 2.03 5.84 3.42
C ALA A 82 2.81 5.80 4.73
N LEU A 83 2.09 5.93 5.84
CA LEU A 83 2.57 5.80 7.21
C LEU A 83 2.30 4.37 7.74
N PRO A 84 2.78 3.99 8.92
CA PRO A 84 2.52 2.69 9.50
C PRO A 84 1.02 2.30 9.48
N GLY A 85 0.73 1.09 9.04
CA GLY A 85 -0.62 0.56 8.82
C GLY A 85 -1.25 0.88 7.47
N LYS A 86 -0.61 1.74 6.65
CA LYS A 86 -1.10 2.05 5.30
C LYS A 86 -0.57 1.06 4.28
N VAL A 87 -1.42 0.78 3.29
CA VAL A 87 -1.13 -0.10 2.15
C VAL A 87 -0.84 0.75 0.92
N PHE A 88 0.08 0.30 0.08
CA PHE A 88 0.41 0.93 -1.20
C PHE A 88 0.69 -0.13 -2.28
N GLY A 89 0.50 0.24 -3.54
CA GLY A 89 0.72 -0.64 -4.69
C GLY A 89 -0.37 -1.70 -4.91
N GLU A 90 -1.41 -1.75 -4.07
CA GLU A 90 -2.47 -2.77 -4.12
C GLU A 90 -3.25 -2.76 -5.44
N THR A 91 -3.51 -1.60 -6.00
CA THR A 91 -4.21 -1.45 -7.28
C THR A 91 -3.49 -2.19 -8.40
N TYR A 92 -2.18 -2.06 -8.45
CA TYR A 92 -1.34 -2.69 -9.48
C TYR A 92 -1.14 -4.18 -9.22
N ALA A 93 -0.87 -4.55 -7.97
CA ALA A 93 -0.69 -5.94 -7.57
C ALA A 93 -1.95 -6.79 -7.84
N LEU A 94 -3.14 -6.22 -7.61
CA LEU A 94 -4.42 -6.91 -7.85
C LEU A 94 -4.83 -6.91 -9.33
N SER A 95 -4.56 -5.84 -10.07
CA SER A 95 -4.98 -5.70 -11.47
C SER A 95 -4.00 -6.26 -12.48
N GLY A 96 -2.74 -6.50 -12.09
CA GLY A 96 -1.67 -6.93 -13.00
C GLY A 96 -1.19 -5.85 -13.98
N HIS A 97 -1.62 -4.60 -13.81
CA HIS A 97 -1.16 -3.50 -14.65
C HIS A 97 0.26 -3.06 -14.27
N LYS A 98 0.98 -2.55 -15.27
CA LYS A 98 2.29 -1.93 -15.02
C LYS A 98 2.14 -0.75 -14.07
N LEU A 99 3.09 -0.63 -13.15
CA LEU A 99 3.18 0.50 -12.23
C LEU A 99 3.32 1.81 -13.00
N MET A 100 2.49 2.77 -12.69
CA MET A 100 2.59 4.16 -13.18
C MET A 100 3.16 5.07 -12.08
N ILE A 101 3.64 4.46 -11.00
CA ILE A 101 4.13 5.14 -9.80
C ILE A 101 5.50 4.56 -9.39
N ASP A 102 6.29 5.40 -8.75
CA ASP A 102 7.39 4.96 -7.90
C ASP A 102 6.93 4.94 -6.45
N ALA A 103 7.38 3.96 -5.67
CA ALA A 103 7.24 3.94 -4.21
C ALA A 103 8.62 3.93 -3.59
N ARG A 104 8.90 4.88 -2.69
CA ARG A 104 10.24 5.10 -2.14
C ARG A 104 10.17 5.35 -0.62
N ALA A 105 11.09 4.73 0.12
CA ALA A 105 11.26 4.98 1.54
C ALA A 105 11.90 6.36 1.78
N THR A 106 11.29 7.20 2.64
CA THR A 106 11.82 8.53 2.98
C THR A 106 12.55 8.57 4.32
N GLU A 107 12.64 7.45 4.98
CA GLU A 107 13.37 7.21 6.22
C GLU A 107 13.64 5.70 6.35
N PRO A 108 14.43 5.22 7.31
CA PRO A 108 14.57 3.78 7.58
C PRO A 108 13.19 3.16 7.81
N THR A 109 12.79 2.24 6.92
CA THR A 109 11.40 1.77 6.81
C THR A 109 11.36 0.25 6.79
N ILE A 110 10.42 -0.34 7.53
CA ILE A 110 10.05 -1.75 7.45
C ILE A 110 8.72 -1.85 6.70
N VAL A 111 8.71 -2.69 5.67
CA VAL A 111 7.52 -2.97 4.86
C VAL A 111 7.28 -4.47 4.87
N PHE A 112 6.03 -4.87 5.06
CA PHE A 112 5.59 -6.20 4.70
C PHE A 112 5.12 -6.20 3.25
N LEU A 113 5.71 -7.08 2.44
CA LEU A 113 5.28 -7.34 1.07
C LEU A 113 4.37 -8.56 1.08
N LEU A 114 3.12 -8.37 0.64
CA LEU A 114 2.09 -9.40 0.57
C LEU A 114 1.83 -9.75 -0.89
N ASN A 115 1.99 -11.03 -1.26
CA ASN A 115 1.66 -11.49 -2.59
C ASN A 115 0.13 -11.51 -2.79
N ALA A 116 -0.36 -10.51 -3.52
CA ALA A 116 -1.79 -10.33 -3.76
C ALA A 116 -2.36 -11.38 -4.73
N GLN A 117 -1.57 -11.82 -5.70
CA GLN A 117 -2.01 -12.84 -6.67
C GLN A 117 -2.19 -14.20 -5.98
N ASP A 118 -1.29 -14.59 -5.08
CA ASP A 118 -1.43 -15.80 -4.28
C ASP A 118 -2.70 -15.75 -3.40
N ILE A 119 -3.01 -14.59 -2.80
CA ILE A 119 -4.23 -14.41 -2.03
C ILE A 119 -5.47 -14.55 -2.94
N MET A 120 -5.45 -13.96 -4.13
CA MET A 120 -6.59 -13.98 -5.06
C MET A 120 -6.79 -15.34 -5.73
N SER A 121 -5.74 -16.16 -5.84
CA SER A 121 -5.78 -17.44 -6.56
C SER A 121 -6.65 -18.51 -5.90
N GLY A 122 -7.01 -18.35 -4.63
CA GLY A 122 -7.72 -19.36 -3.83
C GLY A 122 -6.85 -20.54 -3.39
N LYS A 123 -5.56 -20.53 -3.70
CA LYS A 123 -4.61 -21.60 -3.33
C LYS A 123 -4.58 -21.86 -1.82
N TYR A 124 -4.88 -20.83 -1.04
CA TYR A 124 -4.80 -20.88 0.42
C TYR A 124 -6.17 -20.82 1.11
N ASN A 125 -7.24 -21.14 0.39
CA ASN A 125 -8.62 -21.05 0.90
C ASN A 125 -8.92 -21.98 2.09
N SER A 126 -8.11 -22.99 2.31
CA SER A 126 -8.21 -23.89 3.49
C SER A 126 -7.64 -23.27 4.77
N TYR A 127 -6.88 -22.18 4.68
CA TYR A 127 -6.31 -21.52 5.84
C TYR A 127 -7.31 -20.53 6.46
N PRO A 128 -7.45 -20.50 7.80
CA PRO A 128 -8.41 -19.61 8.46
C PRO A 128 -8.22 -18.13 8.16
N TRP A 129 -6.98 -17.69 7.98
CA TRP A 129 -6.62 -16.29 7.71
C TRP A 129 -6.98 -15.84 6.29
N HIS A 130 -7.12 -16.76 5.33
CA HIS A 130 -7.24 -16.41 3.91
C HIS A 130 -8.48 -15.54 3.61
N LEU A 131 -9.66 -15.98 4.04
CA LEU A 131 -10.89 -15.23 3.85
C LEU A 131 -10.85 -13.88 4.60
N GLN A 132 -10.25 -13.88 5.79
CA GLN A 132 -10.13 -12.65 6.58
C GLN A 132 -9.20 -11.64 5.89
N MET A 133 -8.08 -12.09 5.31
CA MET A 133 -7.18 -11.24 4.54
C MET A 133 -7.88 -10.66 3.32
N LEU A 134 -8.63 -11.47 2.55
CA LEU A 134 -9.43 -10.99 1.42
C LEU A 134 -10.42 -9.90 1.85
N LYS A 135 -11.14 -10.10 2.94
CA LYS A 135 -12.06 -9.09 3.50
C LYS A 135 -11.34 -7.80 3.86
N ASN A 136 -10.19 -7.90 4.50
CA ASN A 136 -9.40 -6.73 4.89
C ASN A 136 -8.93 -5.93 3.68
N LEU A 137 -8.41 -6.61 2.65
CA LEU A 137 -7.97 -5.97 1.40
C LEU A 137 -9.15 -5.30 0.66
N LEU A 138 -10.31 -5.95 0.61
CA LEU A 138 -11.51 -5.39 0.01
C LEU A 138 -11.97 -4.12 0.73
N LEU A 139 -11.97 -4.14 2.07
CA LEU A 139 -12.35 -2.97 2.87
C LEU A 139 -11.36 -1.81 2.68
N LEU A 140 -10.06 -2.09 2.62
CA LEU A 140 -9.04 -1.07 2.36
C LEU A 140 -9.23 -0.42 0.99
N SER A 141 -9.43 -1.21 -0.05
CA SER A 141 -9.67 -0.74 -1.42
C SER A 141 -10.98 0.07 -1.51
N SER A 142 -12.04 -0.39 -0.87
CA SER A 142 -13.35 0.31 -0.84
C SER A 142 -13.26 1.67 -0.15
N ARG A 143 -12.57 1.77 0.98
CA ARG A 143 -12.34 3.04 1.69
C ARG A 143 -11.53 4.02 0.85
N ARG A 144 -10.52 3.55 0.15
CA ARG A 144 -9.72 4.39 -0.74
C ARG A 144 -10.54 4.93 -1.90
N SER A 145 -11.36 4.08 -2.54
CA SER A 145 -12.27 4.48 -3.60
C SER A 145 -13.29 5.51 -3.13
N LEU A 146 -13.87 5.32 -1.94
CA LEU A 146 -14.79 6.28 -1.34
C LEU A 146 -14.13 7.64 -1.08
N THR A 147 -12.92 7.65 -0.52
CA THR A 147 -12.16 8.88 -0.29
C THR A 147 -11.89 9.63 -1.58
N LEU A 148 -11.48 8.93 -2.65
CA LEU A 148 -11.26 9.53 -3.97
C LEU A 148 -12.56 10.08 -4.57
N SER A 149 -13.66 9.36 -4.47
CA SER A 149 -14.98 9.81 -4.94
C SER A 149 -15.44 11.07 -4.23
N LEU A 150 -15.31 11.12 -2.90
CA LEU A 150 -15.66 12.31 -2.12
C LEU A 150 -14.79 13.51 -2.50
N HIS A 151 -13.49 13.33 -2.72
CA HIS A 151 -12.61 14.39 -3.21
C HIS A 151 -13.08 14.95 -4.56
N ILE A 152 -13.48 14.10 -5.50
CA ILE A 152 -14.02 14.53 -6.79
C ILE A 152 -15.31 15.32 -6.63
N PHE A 153 -16.21 14.90 -5.74
CA PHE A 153 -17.46 15.62 -5.45
C PHE A 153 -17.22 17.01 -4.83
N TYR A 154 -16.22 17.14 -3.95
CA TYR A 154 -15.93 18.43 -3.30
C TYR A 154 -15.09 19.39 -4.15
N ILE A 155 -14.29 18.88 -5.10
CA ILE A 155 -13.44 19.75 -5.96
C ILE A 155 -14.21 20.28 -7.17
N LYS A 156 -15.11 19.50 -7.78
CA LYS A 156 -15.88 19.92 -8.96
C LYS A 156 -16.70 21.18 -8.78
N PRO A 157 -17.46 21.40 -7.69
CA PRO A 157 -18.26 22.61 -7.53
C PRO A 157 -17.44 23.90 -7.42
N LYS A 158 -16.27 23.86 -6.78
CA LYS A 158 -15.40 25.03 -6.67
C LYS A 158 -14.86 25.50 -8.02
N LYS A 159 -14.38 24.57 -8.86
CA LYS A 159 -13.87 24.91 -10.20
C LYS A 159 -14.94 25.46 -11.15
N ILE A 160 -16.18 24.99 -11.03
CA ILE A 160 -17.29 25.51 -11.84
C ILE A 160 -17.70 26.90 -11.38
N ARG A 161 -17.80 27.16 -10.09
CA ARG A 161 -18.09 28.49 -9.54
C ARG A 161 -17.00 29.53 -9.87
N GLU A 162 -15.75 29.17 -9.75
CA GLU A 162 -14.63 30.05 -10.13
C GLU A 162 -14.63 30.34 -11.63
N ARG A 163 -14.96 29.37 -12.49
CA ARG A 163 -15.07 29.60 -13.94
C ARG A 163 -16.25 30.49 -14.32
N VAL A 164 -17.38 30.36 -13.64
CA VAL A 164 -18.58 31.19 -13.91
C VAL A 164 -18.37 32.61 -13.41
N SER A 165 -17.63 32.85 -12.33
CA SER A 165 -17.35 34.22 -11.85
C SER A 165 -16.35 34.98 -12.69
N TYR A 166 -15.60 34.33 -13.58
CA TYR A 166 -14.70 35.01 -14.55
C TYR A 166 -15.40 35.43 -15.84
N TYR A 167 -16.64 35.00 -16.08
CA TYR A 167 -17.42 35.33 -17.30
C TYR A 167 -18.66 36.19 -17.01
N LEU A 168 -18.83 36.61 -15.77
CA LEU A 168 -19.84 37.61 -15.35
C LEU A 168 -19.18 38.88 -14.86
#